data_016744ec993d493a6ef77a4726f87a6e
#
_entry.id   016744ec993d493a6ef77a4726f87a6e
#
_cell.length_a   1.000
_cell.length_b   1.000
_cell.length_c   1.000
_cell.angle_alpha   90.00
_cell.angle_beta   90.00
_cell.angle_gamma   90.00
#
_symmetry.space_group_name_H-M   'P 1'
#
loop_
_entity.id
_entity.type
_entity.pdbx_description
1 polymer ?
#
loop_
_entity_poly.entity_id
_entity_poly.type
_entity_poly.pdbx_seq_one_letter_code
_entity_poly.pdbx_strand_id
1 'polypeptide(L)'
;PIDNFDNIISVVRSRDISCSLIIQSLTQLNTVYGENRATTIINACDHMLYLNGNDDNTKDFLAYRLNKPRHIVDRLPNDKAYLFEAGRPPRLINKVKPYELYNRLSGGDGIVK
;
A
#
# COMPACT_ATOMS: atom_id res chain seq x y z
N PRO A 1 -5.33 15.18 -9.48
CA PRO A 1 -4.97 15.17 -8.05
C PRO A 1 -5.82 16.13 -7.24
N ILE A 2 -5.98 15.81 -5.97
CA ILE A 2 -6.77 16.63 -5.05
C ILE A 2 -5.85 17.67 -4.42
N ASP A 3 -6.21 18.95 -4.55
CA ASP A 3 -5.43 20.04 -3.97
C ASP A 3 -5.47 19.96 -2.44
N ASN A 4 -4.32 20.23 -1.80
CA ASN A 4 -4.18 20.21 -0.34
C ASN A 4 -4.57 18.87 0.29
N PHE A 5 -4.38 17.78 -0.43
CA PHE A 5 -4.79 16.47 0.06
C PHE A 5 -4.06 16.05 1.35
N ASP A 6 -2.83 16.52 1.53
CA ASP A 6 -2.08 16.30 2.77
C ASP A 6 -2.81 16.85 3.99
N ASN A 7 -3.45 18.02 3.86
CA ASN A 7 -4.26 18.59 4.93
C ASN A 7 -5.61 17.87 5.07
N ILE A 8 -6.23 17.52 3.95
CA ILE A 8 -7.53 16.84 3.94
C ILE A 8 -7.44 15.50 4.64
N ILE A 9 -6.41 14.70 4.35
CA ILE A 9 -6.27 13.37 4.94
C ILE A 9 -6.11 13.46 6.46
N SER A 10 -5.42 14.47 6.95
CA SER A 10 -5.26 14.69 8.39
C SER A 10 -6.59 15.05 9.06
N VAL A 11 -7.42 15.87 8.39
CA VAL A 11 -8.72 16.28 8.93
C VAL A 11 -9.71 15.12 8.95
N VAL A 12 -9.79 14.34 7.87
CA VAL A 12 -10.77 13.24 7.80
C VAL A 12 -10.48 12.16 8.84
N ARG A 13 -9.20 11.94 9.16
CA ARG A 13 -8.83 11.00 10.23
C ARG A 13 -9.43 11.41 11.57
N SER A 14 -9.39 12.70 11.90
CA SER A 14 -9.91 13.19 13.16
C SER A 14 -11.43 13.10 13.26
N ARG A 15 -12.11 12.82 12.14
CA ARG A 15 -13.57 12.73 12.06
C ARG A 15 -14.06 11.31 11.82
N ASP A 16 -13.22 10.32 12.10
CA ASP A 16 -13.55 8.90 11.92
C ASP A 16 -13.93 8.53 10.49
N ILE A 17 -13.36 9.22 9.51
CA ILE A 17 -13.55 8.92 8.09
C ILE A 17 -12.35 8.14 7.60
N SER A 18 -12.59 6.99 7.00
CA SER A 18 -11.54 6.17 6.38
C SER A 18 -11.23 6.65 4.98
N CYS A 19 -9.97 6.59 4.60
CA CYS A 19 -9.52 6.97 3.27
C CYS A 19 -8.56 5.91 2.75
N SER A 20 -8.80 5.42 1.55
CA SER A 20 -7.90 4.47 0.87
C SER A 20 -7.31 5.13 -0.36
N LEU A 21 -5.98 5.01 -0.48
CA LEU A 21 -5.24 5.59 -1.59
C LEU A 21 -4.60 4.47 -2.39
N ILE A 22 -4.70 4.57 -3.71
CA ILE A 22 -4.03 3.66 -4.62
C ILE A 22 -3.11 4.49 -5.51
N ILE A 23 -1.82 4.18 -5.47
CA ILE A 23 -0.83 4.88 -6.28
C ILE A 23 0.04 3.86 -7.01
N GLN A 24 0.58 4.26 -8.14
CA GLN A 24 1.48 3.40 -8.92
C GLN A 24 2.88 3.38 -8.33
N SER A 25 3.34 4.49 -7.79
CA SER A 25 4.68 4.61 -7.22
C SER A 25 4.79 5.84 -6.32
N LEU A 26 5.80 5.85 -5.46
CA LEU A 26 6.12 7.04 -4.66
C LEU A 26 6.66 8.17 -5.52
N THR A 27 7.36 7.86 -6.61
CA THR A 27 7.83 8.87 -7.55
C THR A 27 6.66 9.67 -8.12
N GLN A 28 5.58 8.99 -8.48
CA GLN A 28 4.39 9.66 -8.98
C GLN A 28 3.78 10.58 -7.92
N LEU A 29 3.69 10.11 -6.69
CA LEU A 29 3.16 10.91 -5.59
C LEU A 29 4.02 12.15 -5.34
N ASN A 30 5.33 11.99 -5.36
CA ASN A 30 6.27 13.11 -5.19
C ASN A 30 6.14 14.13 -6.32
N THR A 31 5.92 13.68 -7.55
CA THR A 31 5.76 14.56 -8.70
C THR A 31 4.50 15.41 -8.55
N VAL A 32 3.42 14.83 -8.05
CA VAL A 32 2.14 15.54 -7.92
C VAL A 32 2.12 16.51 -6.77
N TYR A 33 2.61 16.12 -5.60
CA TYR A 33 2.47 16.91 -4.37
C TYR A 33 3.76 17.54 -3.86
N GLY A 34 4.90 17.12 -4.40
CA GLY A 34 6.20 17.46 -3.83
C GLY A 34 6.57 16.53 -2.69
N GLU A 35 7.87 16.44 -2.41
CA GLU A 35 8.41 15.43 -1.51
C GLU A 35 7.86 15.56 -0.08
N ASN A 36 7.78 16.79 0.43
CA ASN A 36 7.32 17.02 1.80
C ASN A 36 5.86 16.67 1.99
N ARG A 37 5.00 17.07 1.07
CA ARG A 37 3.57 16.76 1.13
C ARG A 37 3.31 15.27 0.92
N ALA A 38 4.04 14.65 0.00
CA ALA A 38 3.94 13.22 -0.22
C ALA A 38 4.29 12.43 1.04
N THR A 39 5.34 12.82 1.74
CA THR A 39 5.73 12.22 3.00
C THR A 39 4.62 12.35 4.05
N THR A 40 4.00 13.52 4.13
CA THR A 40 2.88 13.76 5.04
C THR A 40 1.72 12.82 4.74
N ILE A 41 1.38 12.65 3.46
CA ILE A 41 0.30 11.75 3.04
C ILE A 41 0.61 10.32 3.43
N ILE A 42 1.82 9.84 3.16
CA ILE A 42 2.23 8.48 3.49
C ILE A 42 2.18 8.24 4.99
N ASN A 43 2.68 9.19 5.77
CA ASN A 43 2.71 9.07 7.24
C ASN A 43 1.31 9.12 7.85
N ALA A 44 0.34 9.69 7.16
CA ALA A 44 -1.04 9.71 7.61
C ALA A 44 -1.75 8.37 7.40
N CYS A 45 -1.17 7.46 6.65
CA CYS A 45 -1.75 6.14 6.40
C CYS A 45 -1.26 5.15 7.46
N ASP A 46 -2.19 4.56 8.20
CA ASP A 46 -1.86 3.57 9.22
C ASP A 46 -1.48 2.22 8.62
N HIS A 47 -1.97 1.94 7.43
CA HIS A 47 -1.70 0.69 6.72
C HIS A 47 -1.14 1.00 5.35
N MET A 48 -0.17 0.22 4.92
CA MET A 48 0.38 0.30 3.57
C MET A 48 0.52 -1.11 3.02
N LEU A 49 0.00 -1.31 1.82
CA LEU A 49 0.10 -2.59 1.13
C LEU A 49 0.92 -2.40 -0.14
N TYR A 50 2.01 -3.13 -0.25
CA TYR A 50 2.87 -3.10 -1.43
C TYR A 50 2.68 -4.37 -2.24
N LEU A 51 2.21 -4.22 -3.46
CA LEU A 51 1.88 -5.35 -4.33
C LEU A 51 2.98 -5.69 -5.33
N ASN A 52 3.99 -4.88 -5.42
CA ASN A 52 5.13 -4.97 -6.31
C ASN A 52 5.07 -3.88 -7.40
N GLY A 53 6.22 -3.63 -8.01
CA GLY A 53 6.36 -2.62 -9.06
C GLY A 53 7.82 -2.49 -9.46
N ASN A 54 8.08 -1.57 -10.37
CA ASN A 54 9.43 -1.37 -10.92
C ASN A 54 10.08 -0.05 -10.50
N ASP A 55 9.42 0.75 -9.68
CA ASP A 55 9.92 2.06 -9.29
C ASP A 55 11.02 1.94 -8.24
N ASP A 56 12.22 2.44 -8.58
CA ASP A 56 13.38 2.33 -7.71
C ASP A 56 13.20 3.10 -6.40
N ASN A 57 12.62 4.28 -6.44
CA ASN A 57 12.40 5.08 -5.23
C ASN A 57 11.44 4.40 -4.27
N THR A 58 10.42 3.75 -4.79
CA THR A 58 9.47 2.98 -3.98
C THR A 58 10.18 1.80 -3.34
N LYS A 59 10.99 1.08 -4.09
CA LYS A 59 11.73 -0.08 -3.57
C LYS A 59 12.74 0.33 -2.50
N ASP A 60 13.43 1.44 -2.69
CA ASP A 60 14.37 1.94 -1.68
C ASP A 60 13.65 2.34 -0.40
N PHE A 61 12.50 3.00 -0.51
CA PHE A 61 11.67 3.35 0.64
C PHE A 61 11.21 2.10 1.40
N LEU A 62 10.79 1.07 0.69
CA LEU A 62 10.33 -0.17 1.31
C LEU A 62 11.49 -0.92 1.96
N ALA A 63 12.64 -0.98 1.33
CA ALA A 63 13.82 -1.60 1.91
C ALA A 63 14.20 -0.92 3.23
N TYR A 64 14.13 0.39 3.27
CA TYR A 64 14.38 1.16 4.49
C TYR A 64 13.35 0.81 5.58
N ARG A 65 12.08 0.75 5.24
CA ARG A 65 11.02 0.43 6.22
C ARG A 65 11.08 -1.01 6.69
N LEU A 66 11.49 -1.93 5.83
CA LEU A 66 11.69 -3.33 6.19
C LEU A 66 12.98 -3.54 6.99
N ASN A 67 13.88 -2.57 6.99
CA ASN A 67 15.22 -2.70 7.53
C ASN A 67 15.96 -3.91 6.92
N LYS A 68 15.83 -4.05 5.60
CA LYS A 68 16.44 -5.15 4.84
C LYS A 68 17.09 -4.61 3.57
N PRO A 69 18.05 -5.36 2.99
CA PRO A 69 18.66 -4.95 1.73
C PRO A 69 17.67 -4.85 0.59
N ARG A 70 17.95 -3.98 -0.37
CA ARG A 70 17.09 -3.74 -1.54
C ARG A 70 16.76 -5.02 -2.30
N HIS A 71 17.72 -5.94 -2.41
CA HIS A 71 17.51 -7.17 -3.17
C HIS A 71 16.40 -8.05 -2.63
N ILE A 72 16.05 -7.91 -1.35
CA ILE A 72 14.91 -8.63 -0.77
C ILE A 72 13.61 -8.12 -1.37
N VAL A 73 13.50 -6.80 -1.55
CA VAL A 73 12.32 -6.19 -2.19
C VAL A 73 12.27 -6.58 -3.66
N ASP A 74 13.41 -6.56 -4.35
CA ASP A 74 13.50 -6.94 -5.77
C ASP A 74 13.05 -8.37 -6.01
N ARG A 75 13.22 -9.24 -5.03
CA ARG A 75 12.90 -10.67 -5.14
C ARG A 75 11.49 -11.02 -4.68
N LEU A 76 10.64 -10.02 -4.42
CA LEU A 76 9.28 -10.28 -3.99
C LEU A 76 8.55 -11.11 -5.06
N PRO A 77 8.08 -12.34 -4.72
CA PRO A 77 7.31 -13.13 -5.68
C PRO A 77 6.01 -12.45 -6.07
N ASN A 78 5.53 -12.74 -7.27
CA ASN A 78 4.31 -12.11 -7.79
C ASN A 78 3.05 -12.49 -6.99
N ASP A 79 3.07 -13.59 -6.26
CA ASP A 79 1.95 -14.04 -5.44
C ASP A 79 2.02 -13.53 -3.99
N LYS A 80 3.00 -12.71 -3.67
CA LYS A 80 3.22 -12.17 -2.32
C LYS A 80 3.11 -10.67 -2.31
N ALA A 81 2.84 -10.14 -1.13
CA ALA A 81 2.78 -8.70 -0.88
C ALA A 81 3.36 -8.39 0.49
N TYR A 82 3.84 -7.16 0.67
CA TYR A 82 4.24 -6.68 1.99
C TYR A 82 3.12 -5.83 2.59
N LEU A 83 2.75 -6.15 3.83
CA LEU A 83 1.77 -5.38 4.58
C LEU A 83 2.46 -4.68 5.76
N PHE A 84 2.30 -3.36 5.80
CA PHE A 84 2.80 -2.52 6.89
C PHE A 84 1.62 -2.00 7.67
N GLU A 85 1.63 -2.23 8.98
CA GLU A 85 0.58 -1.74 9.87
C GLU A 85 1.24 -0.95 11.00
N ALA A 86 0.63 0.16 11.40
CA ALA A 86 1.15 0.97 12.49
C ALA A 86 1.26 0.16 13.76
N GLY A 87 2.42 0.23 14.43
CA GLY A 87 2.66 -0.47 15.67
C GLY A 87 2.94 -1.96 15.55
N ARG A 88 3.09 -2.48 14.34
CA ARG A 88 3.39 -3.89 14.09
C ARG A 88 4.56 -4.06 13.14
N PRO A 89 5.34 -5.16 13.25
CA PRO A 89 6.36 -5.45 12.26
C PRO A 89 5.74 -5.70 10.88
N PRO A 90 6.46 -5.36 9.82
CA PRO A 90 5.99 -5.66 8.45
C PRO A 90 5.79 -7.16 8.26
N ARG A 91 4.78 -7.53 7.46
CA ARG A 91 4.46 -8.92 7.19
C ARG A 91 4.50 -9.20 5.70
N LEU A 92 5.00 -10.38 5.36
CA LEU A 92 4.90 -10.92 4.00
C LEU A 92 3.63 -11.76 3.93
N ILE A 93 2.70 -11.40 3.07
CA ILE A 93 1.41 -12.07 2.96
C ILE A 93 1.21 -12.61 1.55
N ASN A 94 0.27 -13.54 1.41
CA ASN A 94 -0.10 -14.11 0.13
C ASN A 94 -1.19 -13.28 -0.52
N LYS A 95 -1.06 -13.04 -1.82
CA LYS A 95 -2.14 -12.47 -2.61
C LYS A 95 -3.18 -13.54 -2.90
N VAL A 96 -4.46 -13.15 -2.92
CA VAL A 96 -5.52 -14.03 -3.36
C VAL A 96 -5.67 -13.86 -4.87
N LYS A 97 -5.58 -14.96 -5.61
CA LYS A 97 -5.80 -14.92 -7.05
C LYS A 97 -7.29 -14.69 -7.32
N PRO A 98 -7.66 -13.86 -8.31
CA PRO A 98 -9.06 -13.61 -8.61
C PRO A 98 -9.86 -14.88 -8.86
N TYR A 99 -9.24 -15.85 -9.52
CA TYR A 99 -9.87 -17.14 -9.79
C TYR A 99 -10.22 -17.89 -8.50
N GLU A 100 -9.31 -17.94 -7.54
CA GLU A 100 -9.54 -18.60 -6.26
C GLU A 100 -10.61 -17.88 -5.45
N LEU A 101 -10.59 -16.56 -5.46
CA LEU A 101 -11.60 -15.78 -4.76
C LEU A 101 -12.98 -16.02 -5.36
N TYR A 102 -13.09 -16.04 -6.68
CA TYR A 102 -14.34 -16.34 -7.36
C TYR A 102 -14.87 -17.71 -6.96
N ASN A 103 -14.03 -18.72 -6.93
CA ASN A 103 -14.44 -20.06 -6.53
C ASN A 103 -14.92 -20.13 -5.09
N ARG A 104 -14.29 -19.41 -4.18
CA ARG A 104 -14.74 -19.35 -2.78
C ARG A 104 -16.10 -18.71 -2.65
N LEU A 105 -16.34 -17.63 -3.37
CA LEU A 105 -17.55 -16.85 -3.23
C LEU A 105 -18.74 -17.47 -3.95
N SER A 106 -18.50 -18.18 -5.04
CA SER A 106 -19.59 -18.69 -5.88
C SER A 106 -19.71 -20.20 -5.91
N GLY A 107 -18.64 -20.93 -5.63
CA GLY A 107 -18.56 -22.35 -5.99
C GLY A 107 -19.16 -23.33 -5.01
N GLY A 108 -19.35 -23.01 -3.79
CA GLY A 108 -19.82 -24.03 -2.87
C GLY A 108 -20.45 -23.49 -1.62
N ASP A 109 -20.20 -22.25 -1.33
CA ASP A 109 -20.67 -21.66 -0.09
C ASP A 109 -22.09 -21.14 -0.18
N GLY A 110 -22.58 -20.99 -1.40
CA GLY A 110 -23.89 -20.40 -1.61
C GLY A 110 -23.98 -18.93 -1.28
N ILE A 111 -22.83 -18.28 -1.10
CA ILE A 111 -22.80 -16.87 -0.71
C ILE A 111 -23.18 -15.97 -1.86
N VAL A 112 -22.73 -16.28 -3.06
CA VAL A 112 -23.03 -15.53 -4.27
C VAL A 112 -23.96 -16.37 -5.14
N LYS A 113 -25.12 -15.90 -5.30
CA LYS A 113 -26.14 -16.56 -6.10
C LYS A 113 -26.59 -15.69 -7.25
#